data_7292100eaf53accf4a088d4da2bc9107
#
_entry.id   7292100eaf53accf4a088d4da2bc9107
#
_cell.length_a   1.000
_cell.length_b   1.000
_cell.length_c   1.000
_cell.angle_alpha   90.00
_cell.angle_beta   90.00
_cell.angle_gamma   90.00
#
_symmetry.space_group_name_H-M   'P 1'
#
loop_
_entity.id
_entity.type
_entity.pdbx_description
1 polymer ?
#
loop_
_entity_poly.entity_id
_entity_poly.type
_entity_poly.pdbx_seq_one_letter_code
_entity_poly.pdbx_strand_id
1 'polypeptide(L)'
;PIRSSLDLFFFEVKAVDDQGNIDSTASKLILPIKNSAPEIQFRYRSNPLIANLNSDTSYTFPTRTFIWDSYDQDGNETITDVFYALNDTCDTCWIRLDGNAMSITLKELDIGLNTFFLKCKDIAGASSLTTKFPDSSRPSEAQHWIVKPIMGEILIVDDYPLDNSNNVLSWYSSMMDTLYGDHSYSYWEIGDELPYSATDVSANLNYFKNVFWFAAYNNTASASDTYNGAEASLV
;
A
#
# COMPACT_ATOMS: atom_id res chain seq x y z
N PRO A 1 -14.99 -7.48 -26.43
CA PRO A 1 -14.93 -6.95 -25.09
C PRO A 1 -16.27 -7.13 -24.40
N ILE A 2 -16.27 -7.86 -23.30
CA ILE A 2 -17.44 -8.06 -22.45
C ILE A 2 -17.66 -6.74 -21.70
N ARG A 3 -18.87 -6.23 -21.72
CA ARG A 3 -19.21 -4.98 -21.02
C ARG A 3 -19.84 -5.30 -19.67
N SER A 4 -19.89 -4.35 -18.76
CA SER A 4 -20.44 -4.48 -17.38
C SER A 4 -21.94 -4.82 -17.32
N SER A 5 -22.59 -5.04 -18.44
CA SER A 5 -23.97 -5.48 -18.56
C SER A 5 -24.05 -6.97 -18.93
N LEU A 6 -25.19 -7.58 -18.68
CA LEU A 6 -25.46 -8.96 -19.08
C LEU A 6 -25.30 -9.10 -20.59
N ASP A 7 -24.19 -9.72 -21.04
CA ASP A 7 -24.00 -10.04 -22.44
C ASP A 7 -24.52 -11.46 -22.73
N LEU A 8 -25.23 -11.60 -23.85
CA LEU A 8 -25.73 -12.89 -24.35
C LEU A 8 -24.75 -13.40 -25.40
N PHE A 9 -24.06 -14.48 -25.10
CA PHE A 9 -23.22 -15.19 -26.04
C PHE A 9 -24.05 -16.33 -26.67
N PHE A 10 -23.94 -16.47 -28.00
CA PHE A 10 -24.56 -17.55 -28.75
C PHE A 10 -23.49 -18.52 -29.19
N PHE A 11 -23.60 -19.75 -28.73
CA PHE A 11 -22.81 -20.85 -29.24
C PHE A 11 -23.68 -21.61 -30.22
N GLU A 12 -23.28 -21.66 -31.50
CA GLU A 12 -23.97 -22.39 -32.55
C GLU A 12 -23.13 -23.56 -33.06
N VAL A 13 -23.72 -24.71 -33.15
CA VAL A 13 -23.13 -25.91 -33.75
C VAL A 13 -23.99 -26.36 -34.92
N LYS A 14 -23.37 -26.61 -36.09
CA LYS A 14 -24.00 -27.20 -37.26
C LYS A 14 -23.26 -28.46 -37.64
N ALA A 15 -24.01 -29.49 -38.03
CA ALA A 15 -23.43 -30.69 -38.62
C ALA A 15 -23.08 -30.44 -40.08
N VAL A 16 -21.98 -31.04 -40.53
CA VAL A 16 -21.59 -31.08 -41.95
C VAL A 16 -21.44 -32.55 -42.31
N ASP A 17 -22.11 -33.00 -43.38
CA ASP A 17 -21.98 -34.37 -43.84
C ASP A 17 -20.71 -34.58 -44.73
N ASP A 18 -20.47 -35.82 -45.14
CA ASP A 18 -19.31 -36.19 -45.96
C ASP A 18 -19.38 -35.66 -47.40
N GLN A 19 -20.52 -35.14 -47.81
CA GLN A 19 -20.75 -34.49 -49.11
C GLN A 19 -20.66 -32.96 -49.03
N GLY A 20 -20.45 -32.41 -47.83
CA GLY A 20 -20.33 -30.99 -47.59
C GLY A 20 -21.65 -30.25 -47.36
N ASN A 21 -22.76 -30.98 -47.22
CA ASN A 21 -24.04 -30.35 -46.91
C ASN A 21 -24.05 -29.91 -45.44
N ILE A 22 -24.46 -28.69 -45.20
CA ILE A 22 -24.53 -28.08 -43.87
C ILE A 22 -25.96 -28.17 -43.34
N ASP A 23 -26.11 -28.60 -42.12
CA ASP A 23 -27.41 -28.57 -41.41
C ASP A 23 -27.98 -27.14 -41.44
N SER A 24 -29.20 -27.02 -41.89
CA SER A 24 -29.91 -25.75 -42.00
C SER A 24 -30.38 -25.25 -40.61
N THR A 25 -30.44 -26.15 -39.60
CA THR A 25 -30.91 -25.87 -38.26
C THR A 25 -29.77 -26.00 -37.25
N ALA A 26 -29.15 -24.87 -36.91
CA ALA A 26 -28.13 -24.86 -35.90
C ALA A 26 -28.69 -25.17 -34.50
N SER A 27 -28.01 -26.04 -33.75
CA SER A 27 -28.23 -26.10 -32.31
C SER A 27 -27.62 -24.87 -31.64
N LYS A 28 -28.45 -24.11 -30.92
CA LYS A 28 -28.05 -22.87 -30.26
C LYS A 28 -28.08 -23.04 -28.77
N LEU A 29 -26.99 -22.64 -28.09
CA LEU A 29 -26.91 -22.49 -26.66
C LEU A 29 -26.73 -21.00 -26.36
N ILE A 30 -27.60 -20.47 -25.52
CA ILE A 30 -27.51 -19.10 -25.04
C ILE A 30 -26.78 -19.16 -23.70
N LEU A 31 -25.64 -18.50 -23.62
CA LEU A 31 -24.84 -18.38 -22.38
C LEU A 31 -24.97 -16.94 -21.87
N PRO A 32 -25.82 -16.70 -20.88
CA PRO A 32 -25.80 -15.39 -20.19
C PRO A 32 -24.54 -15.32 -19.35
N ILE A 33 -23.64 -14.41 -19.69
CA ILE A 33 -22.44 -14.13 -18.91
C ILE A 33 -22.67 -12.79 -18.21
N LYS A 34 -22.66 -12.84 -16.87
CA LYS A 34 -22.73 -11.65 -16.03
C LYS A 34 -21.30 -11.33 -15.58
N ASN A 35 -20.80 -10.17 -15.98
CA ASN A 35 -19.54 -9.66 -15.48
C ASN A 35 -19.72 -9.13 -14.04
N SER A 36 -18.84 -9.51 -13.15
CA SER A 36 -18.73 -8.97 -11.80
C SER A 36 -17.72 -7.81 -11.79
N ALA A 37 -17.93 -6.81 -10.97
CA ALA A 37 -16.93 -5.77 -10.80
C ALA A 37 -15.79 -6.31 -9.91
N PRO A 38 -14.54 -5.97 -10.21
CA PRO A 38 -13.41 -6.38 -9.39
C PRO A 38 -13.43 -5.67 -8.02
N GLU A 39 -12.69 -6.22 -7.08
CA GLU A 39 -12.48 -5.67 -5.74
C GLU A 39 -11.00 -5.38 -5.53
N ILE A 40 -10.69 -4.34 -4.75
CA ILE A 40 -9.33 -4.00 -4.37
C ILE A 40 -9.30 -3.49 -2.94
N GLN A 41 -8.30 -3.92 -2.17
CA GLN A 41 -8.15 -3.54 -0.78
C GLN A 41 -6.68 -3.46 -0.39
N PHE A 42 -6.35 -2.55 0.53
CA PHE A 42 -5.01 -2.51 1.09
C PHE A 42 -4.76 -3.75 1.94
N ARG A 43 -3.60 -4.35 1.75
CA ARG A 43 -3.14 -5.47 2.59
C ARG A 43 -2.81 -4.99 3.99
N TYR A 44 -2.24 -3.80 4.09
CA TYR A 44 -1.90 -3.15 5.35
C TYR A 44 -2.47 -1.73 5.36
N ARG A 45 -3.38 -1.47 6.28
CA ARG A 45 -4.05 -0.16 6.37
C ARG A 45 -3.45 0.75 7.43
N SER A 46 -2.92 0.21 8.50
CA SER A 46 -2.11 0.94 9.45
C SER A 46 -0.65 0.66 9.17
N ASN A 47 0.10 1.71 8.90
CA ASN A 47 1.53 1.59 8.74
C ASN A 47 2.21 2.20 9.95
N PRO A 48 2.88 1.39 10.77
CA PRO A 48 3.61 1.86 11.94
C PRO A 48 4.97 2.46 11.60
N LEU A 49 5.32 2.68 10.32
CA LEU A 49 6.66 3.09 9.94
C LEU A 49 7.17 4.30 10.72
N ILE A 50 6.31 5.26 10.96
CA ILE A 50 6.54 6.39 11.86
C ILE A 50 5.22 6.62 12.61
N ALA A 51 4.71 5.57 13.25
CA ALA A 51 3.50 5.66 14.03
C ALA A 51 3.85 6.04 15.47
N ASN A 52 3.14 7.00 15.99
CA ASN A 52 2.99 7.08 17.43
C ASN A 52 1.77 6.19 17.75
N LEU A 53 1.99 5.07 18.42
CA LEU A 53 0.97 4.05 18.71
C LEU A 53 -0.21 4.56 19.55
N ASN A 54 -0.08 5.71 20.18
CA ASN A 54 -1.15 6.40 20.88
C ASN A 54 -1.86 7.43 20.01
N SER A 55 -1.55 7.50 18.71
CA SER A 55 -2.07 8.48 17.79
C SER A 55 -2.91 7.80 16.70
N ASP A 56 -3.99 8.42 16.30
CA ASP A 56 -4.76 8.11 15.12
C ASP A 56 -4.05 8.52 13.81
N THR A 57 -2.80 8.95 13.90
CA THR A 57 -2.02 9.52 12.80
C THR A 57 -0.86 8.61 12.40
N SER A 58 -0.79 8.27 11.13
CA SER A 58 0.35 7.61 10.51
C SER A 58 1.32 8.66 9.97
N TYR A 59 2.59 8.55 10.31
CA TYR A 59 3.63 9.46 9.84
C TYR A 59 4.58 8.74 8.88
N THR A 60 5.01 9.43 7.84
CA THR A 60 6.09 8.98 6.93
C THR A 60 7.03 10.13 6.61
N PHE A 61 8.23 9.83 6.13
CA PHE A 61 9.04 10.78 5.38
C PHE A 61 8.47 10.94 3.96
N PRO A 62 9.06 11.74 3.05
CA PRO A 62 8.52 11.95 1.71
C PRO A 62 8.54 10.71 0.80
N THR A 63 8.39 9.53 1.36
CA THR A 63 8.24 8.27 0.63
C THR A 63 7.31 7.33 1.39
N ARG A 64 6.55 6.51 0.65
CA ARG A 64 5.72 5.45 1.21
C ARG A 64 5.43 4.38 0.18
N THR A 65 5.47 3.12 0.63
CA THR A 65 5.02 1.96 -0.14
C THR A 65 3.60 1.60 0.25
N PHE A 66 2.72 1.46 -0.74
CA PHE A 66 1.38 0.89 -0.59
C PHE A 66 1.36 -0.50 -1.20
N ILE A 67 0.72 -1.43 -0.51
CA ILE A 67 0.56 -2.83 -0.92
C ILE A 67 -0.92 -3.17 -0.85
N TRP A 68 -1.42 -3.86 -1.88
CA TRP A 68 -2.83 -4.23 -1.98
C TRP A 68 -3.02 -5.61 -2.55
N ASP A 69 -4.22 -6.14 -2.36
CA ASP A 69 -4.72 -7.31 -3.03
C ASP A 69 -5.89 -6.90 -3.93
N SER A 70 -5.95 -7.45 -5.12
CA SER A 70 -7.06 -7.31 -6.05
C SER A 70 -7.66 -8.67 -6.36
N TYR A 71 -8.96 -8.70 -6.51
CA TYR A 71 -9.73 -9.92 -6.75
C TYR A 71 -10.87 -9.64 -7.73
N ASP A 72 -11.10 -10.58 -8.63
CA ASP A 72 -12.27 -10.59 -9.51
C ASP A 72 -12.90 -11.98 -9.49
N GLN A 73 -14.21 -12.04 -9.30
CA GLN A 73 -14.96 -13.30 -9.28
C GLN A 73 -14.89 -14.04 -10.61
N ASP A 74 -14.71 -13.30 -11.71
CA ASP A 74 -14.62 -13.81 -13.08
C ASP A 74 -13.19 -14.25 -13.44
N GLY A 75 -12.25 -14.12 -12.50
CA GLY A 75 -10.83 -14.45 -12.61
C GLY A 75 -9.94 -13.21 -12.46
N ASN A 76 -8.87 -13.32 -11.64
CA ASN A 76 -7.98 -12.18 -11.41
C ASN A 76 -7.25 -11.71 -12.67
N GLU A 77 -7.10 -12.58 -13.68
CA GLU A 77 -6.53 -12.26 -14.99
C GLU A 77 -7.42 -11.31 -15.82
N THR A 78 -8.67 -11.11 -15.43
CA THR A 78 -9.57 -10.13 -16.05
C THR A 78 -9.25 -8.70 -15.64
N ILE A 79 -8.54 -8.50 -14.51
CA ILE A 79 -8.13 -7.18 -14.04
C ILE A 79 -7.03 -6.65 -14.96
N THR A 80 -7.34 -5.62 -15.74
CA THR A 80 -6.41 -5.04 -16.73
C THR A 80 -5.68 -3.83 -16.23
N ASP A 81 -6.27 -3.11 -15.30
CA ASP A 81 -5.76 -1.83 -14.84
C ASP A 81 -5.94 -1.63 -13.35
N VAL A 82 -4.93 -1.10 -12.70
CA VAL A 82 -5.00 -0.51 -11.37
C VAL A 82 -4.77 0.99 -11.51
N PHE A 83 -5.50 1.79 -10.76
CA PHE A 83 -5.37 3.24 -10.76
C PHE A 83 -5.16 3.74 -9.34
N TYR A 84 -4.23 4.67 -9.20
CA TYR A 84 -4.08 5.41 -7.94
C TYR A 84 -4.15 6.91 -8.16
N ALA A 85 -4.48 7.63 -7.11
CA ALA A 85 -4.44 9.08 -7.08
C ALA A 85 -3.99 9.58 -5.70
N LEU A 86 -3.39 10.75 -5.64
CA LEU A 86 -2.96 11.42 -4.41
C LEU A 86 -3.79 12.68 -4.19
N ASN A 87 -4.32 12.82 -3.00
CA ASN A 87 -5.00 14.00 -2.46
C ASN A 87 -6.26 14.45 -3.21
N ASP A 88 -6.41 14.08 -4.49
CA ASP A 88 -7.58 14.42 -5.31
C ASP A 88 -7.93 13.25 -6.24
N THR A 89 -9.21 13.11 -6.56
CA THR A 89 -9.78 12.07 -7.43
C THR A 89 -10.39 12.65 -8.72
N CYS A 90 -9.94 13.81 -9.15
CA CYS A 90 -10.35 14.40 -10.42
C CYS A 90 -10.04 13.46 -11.60
N ASP A 91 -10.74 13.61 -12.75
CA ASP A 91 -10.61 12.68 -13.87
C ASP A 91 -9.16 12.54 -14.38
N THR A 92 -8.37 13.61 -14.30
CA THR A 92 -6.95 13.64 -14.73
C THR A 92 -5.97 13.31 -13.60
N CYS A 93 -6.44 13.13 -12.36
CA CYS A 93 -5.60 12.86 -11.20
C CYS A 93 -5.20 11.37 -11.07
N TRP A 94 -5.88 10.50 -11.81
CA TRP A 94 -5.63 9.06 -11.74
C TRP A 94 -4.44 8.64 -12.59
N ILE A 95 -3.48 7.98 -11.93
CA ILE A 95 -2.32 7.38 -12.58
C ILE A 95 -2.58 5.89 -12.74
N ARG A 96 -2.39 5.41 -13.98
CA ARG A 96 -2.62 4.02 -14.36
C ARG A 96 -1.39 3.17 -14.07
N LEU A 97 -1.61 1.99 -13.52
CA LEU A 97 -0.65 0.90 -13.36
C LEU A 97 -1.16 -0.33 -14.12
N ASP A 98 -0.28 -1.30 -14.32
CA ASP A 98 -0.63 -2.61 -14.84
C ASP A 98 -1.60 -3.34 -13.90
N GLY A 99 -2.54 -4.14 -14.45
CA GLY A 99 -3.51 -4.90 -13.66
C GLY A 99 -2.89 -5.90 -12.68
N ASN A 100 -1.67 -6.34 -12.94
CA ASN A 100 -0.91 -7.22 -12.06
C ASN A 100 -0.13 -6.48 -10.96
N ALA A 101 -0.17 -5.14 -10.94
CA ALA A 101 0.51 -4.37 -9.91
C ALA A 101 -0.12 -4.63 -8.53
N MET A 102 0.69 -5.01 -7.56
CA MET A 102 0.28 -5.28 -6.18
C MET A 102 0.88 -4.30 -5.17
N SER A 103 1.75 -3.42 -5.63
CA SER A 103 2.39 -2.41 -4.77
C SER A 103 2.91 -1.24 -5.59
N ILE A 104 3.12 -0.13 -4.90
CA ILE A 104 3.84 1.03 -5.43
C ILE A 104 4.59 1.73 -4.31
N THR A 105 5.83 2.15 -4.61
CA THR A 105 6.60 3.04 -3.72
C THR A 105 6.57 4.45 -4.31
N LEU A 106 5.90 5.34 -3.62
CA LEU A 106 5.84 6.76 -3.94
C LEU A 106 7.02 7.48 -3.29
N LYS A 107 7.56 8.46 -3.99
CA LYS A 107 8.67 9.31 -3.53
C LYS A 107 8.31 10.78 -3.75
N GLU A 108 9.06 11.66 -3.11
CA GLU A 108 8.88 13.11 -3.25
C GLU A 108 7.45 13.56 -2.90
N LEU A 109 6.88 12.93 -1.87
CA LEU A 109 5.55 13.26 -1.38
C LEU A 109 5.54 14.66 -0.77
N ASP A 110 4.43 15.38 -0.98
CA ASP A 110 4.22 16.68 -0.38
C ASP A 110 4.15 16.60 1.14
N ILE A 111 4.84 17.53 1.81
CA ILE A 111 4.84 17.63 3.27
C ILE A 111 3.46 18.01 3.79
N GLY A 112 3.01 17.36 4.84
CA GLY A 112 1.72 17.60 5.47
C GLY A 112 0.73 16.47 5.25
N LEU A 113 -0.57 16.79 5.30
CA LEU A 113 -1.65 15.83 5.17
C LEU A 113 -1.74 15.29 3.74
N ASN A 114 -1.81 13.97 3.64
CA ASN A 114 -1.96 13.28 2.37
C ASN A 114 -3.06 12.22 2.44
N THR A 115 -3.60 11.88 1.27
CA THR A 115 -4.56 10.79 1.09
C THR A 115 -4.22 10.04 -0.19
N PHE A 116 -4.13 8.73 -0.10
CA PHE A 116 -3.92 7.84 -1.24
C PHE A 116 -5.23 7.15 -1.60
N PHE A 117 -5.62 7.20 -2.87
CA PHE A 117 -6.81 6.55 -3.42
C PHE A 117 -6.40 5.44 -4.38
N LEU A 118 -7.18 4.36 -4.39
CA LEU A 118 -6.90 3.18 -5.18
C LEU A 118 -8.19 2.58 -5.74
N LYS A 119 -8.17 2.16 -7.00
CA LYS A 119 -9.23 1.37 -7.65
C LYS A 119 -8.64 0.49 -8.74
N CYS A 120 -9.36 -0.54 -9.15
CA CYS A 120 -9.00 -1.37 -10.30
C CYS A 120 -10.15 -1.46 -11.31
N LYS A 121 -9.83 -1.95 -12.48
CA LYS A 121 -10.77 -2.10 -13.61
C LYS A 121 -10.49 -3.41 -14.33
N ASP A 122 -11.55 -4.10 -14.71
CA ASP A 122 -11.50 -5.32 -15.50
C ASP A 122 -11.51 -5.06 -17.02
N ILE A 123 -11.32 -6.13 -17.78
CA ILE A 123 -11.34 -6.12 -19.25
C ILE A 123 -12.72 -5.74 -19.83
N ALA A 124 -13.79 -5.97 -19.09
CA ALA A 124 -15.15 -5.61 -19.48
C ALA A 124 -15.45 -4.13 -19.25
N GLY A 125 -14.62 -3.45 -18.49
CA GLY A 125 -14.73 -2.03 -18.17
C GLY A 125 -15.43 -1.73 -16.85
N ALA A 126 -15.78 -2.76 -16.05
CA ALA A 126 -16.29 -2.54 -14.70
C ALA A 126 -15.15 -2.13 -13.79
N SER A 127 -15.45 -1.27 -12.81
CA SER A 127 -14.46 -0.76 -11.87
C SER A 127 -14.85 -1.13 -10.45
N SER A 128 -13.84 -1.38 -9.62
CA SER A 128 -14.02 -1.54 -8.19
C SER A 128 -14.57 -0.25 -7.55
N LEU A 129 -15.06 -0.38 -6.33
CA LEU A 129 -15.19 0.79 -5.46
C LEU A 129 -13.80 1.38 -5.19
N THR A 130 -13.75 2.70 -5.07
CA THR A 130 -12.50 3.38 -4.66
C THR A 130 -12.25 3.14 -3.18
N THR A 131 -11.10 2.57 -2.85
CA THR A 131 -10.58 2.51 -1.48
C THR A 131 -9.60 3.65 -1.26
N LYS A 132 -9.42 4.08 -0.01
CA LYS A 132 -8.50 5.19 0.34
C LYS A 132 -7.74 4.88 1.62
N PHE A 133 -6.61 5.54 1.78
CA PHE A 133 -5.83 5.58 3.00
C PHE A 133 -5.38 7.04 3.26
N PRO A 134 -5.58 7.57 4.48
CA PRO A 134 -6.37 7.00 5.56
C PRO A 134 -7.87 6.99 5.26
N ASP A 135 -8.63 6.20 6.00
CA ASP A 135 -10.07 6.08 5.84
C ASP A 135 -10.80 6.35 7.16
N SER A 136 -11.37 7.52 7.28
CA SER A 136 -12.10 7.96 8.49
C SER A 136 -13.33 7.12 8.83
N SER A 137 -13.82 6.28 7.90
CA SER A 137 -14.89 5.32 8.19
C SER A 137 -14.42 4.12 9.02
N ARG A 138 -13.11 3.97 9.25
CA ARG A 138 -12.47 2.87 9.97
C ARG A 138 -11.76 3.37 11.23
N PRO A 139 -12.48 3.57 12.34
CA PRO A 139 -11.94 4.23 13.53
C PRO A 139 -10.83 3.46 14.25
N SER A 140 -10.63 2.17 13.94
CA SER A 140 -9.53 1.35 14.46
C SER A 140 -8.23 1.48 13.65
N GLU A 141 -8.23 2.26 12.59
CA GLU A 141 -7.08 2.47 11.71
C GLU A 141 -6.63 3.93 11.78
N ALA A 142 -5.51 4.25 11.14
CA ALA A 142 -5.06 5.63 11.03
C ALA A 142 -6.13 6.54 10.38
N GLN A 143 -6.42 7.64 11.04
CA GLN A 143 -7.39 8.65 10.56
C GLN A 143 -6.70 9.74 9.75
N HIS A 144 -5.40 9.93 9.97
CA HIS A 144 -4.58 10.92 9.31
C HIS A 144 -3.29 10.28 8.79
N TRP A 145 -2.82 10.75 7.65
CA TRP A 145 -1.48 10.44 7.14
C TRP A 145 -0.73 11.76 6.91
N ILE A 146 0.36 11.92 7.65
CA ILE A 146 1.19 13.12 7.62
C ILE A 146 2.58 12.76 7.12
N VAL A 147 2.99 13.42 6.04
CA VAL A 147 4.36 13.37 5.55
C VAL A 147 5.18 14.41 6.31
N LYS A 148 6.22 13.95 7.01
CA LYS A 148 7.13 14.80 7.81
C LYS A 148 8.27 15.33 6.92
N PRO A 149 8.74 16.55 7.17
CA PRO A 149 9.94 17.04 6.52
C PRO A 149 11.17 16.25 7.00
N ILE A 150 12.18 16.17 6.14
CA ILE A 150 13.49 15.65 6.51
C ILE A 150 14.26 16.77 7.17
N MET A 151 14.76 16.51 8.36
CA MET A 151 15.57 17.45 9.14
C MET A 151 16.99 16.91 9.20
N GLY A 152 17.93 17.66 8.61
CA GLY A 152 19.35 17.30 8.58
C GLY A 152 19.68 16.01 7.84
N GLU A 153 20.88 15.50 8.07
CA GLU A 153 21.43 14.31 7.40
C GLU A 153 21.48 13.07 8.32
N ILE A 154 21.01 13.21 9.54
CA ILE A 154 21.04 12.16 10.55
C ILE A 154 19.61 11.73 10.86
N LEU A 155 19.39 10.42 10.89
CA LEU A 155 18.17 9.80 11.39
C LEU A 155 18.46 9.12 12.73
N ILE A 156 17.65 9.43 13.73
CA ILE A 156 17.59 8.66 14.98
C ILE A 156 16.40 7.71 14.88
N VAL A 157 16.66 6.42 15.02
CA VAL A 157 15.62 5.38 15.04
C VAL A 157 15.49 4.87 16.47
N ASP A 158 14.31 5.04 17.04
CA ASP A 158 13.93 4.53 18.35
C ASP A 158 13.18 3.20 18.17
N ASP A 159 13.89 2.11 18.43
CA ASP A 159 13.39 0.74 18.44
C ASP A 159 13.28 0.23 19.90
N TYR A 160 13.02 1.13 20.82
CA TYR A 160 12.84 0.79 22.22
C TYR A 160 11.34 0.58 22.51
N PRO A 161 10.95 -0.43 23.29
CA PRO A 161 9.54 -0.64 23.65
C PRO A 161 8.93 0.59 24.32
N LEU A 162 7.69 0.91 24.00
CA LEU A 162 6.99 2.13 24.43
C LEU A 162 6.92 2.31 25.94
N ASP A 163 6.83 1.23 26.71
CA ASP A 163 6.77 1.24 28.16
C ASP A 163 8.07 1.71 28.82
N ASN A 164 9.19 1.63 28.10
CA ASN A 164 10.52 2.02 28.57
C ASN A 164 11.14 3.20 27.81
N SER A 165 10.46 3.72 26.79
CA SER A 165 11.02 4.70 25.85
C SER A 165 11.27 6.08 26.44
N ASN A 166 10.49 6.50 27.41
CA ASN A 166 10.40 7.90 27.86
C ASN A 166 11.71 8.55 28.32
N ASN A 167 12.66 7.77 28.79
CA ASN A 167 13.94 8.31 29.29
C ASN A 167 15.07 8.17 28.27
N VAL A 168 15.05 7.11 27.46
CA VAL A 168 16.12 6.81 26.50
C VAL A 168 16.06 7.78 25.34
N LEU A 169 14.88 8.00 24.80
CA LEU A 169 14.67 8.95 23.71
C LEU A 169 15.07 10.38 24.11
N SER A 170 14.57 10.88 25.23
CA SER A 170 14.88 12.23 25.68
C SER A 170 16.38 12.41 25.97
N TRP A 171 17.04 11.35 26.38
CA TRP A 171 18.50 11.38 26.60
C TRP A 171 19.25 11.51 25.27
N TYR A 172 18.92 10.67 24.26
CA TYR A 172 19.54 10.75 22.94
C TYR A 172 19.22 12.04 22.22
N SER A 173 17.99 12.52 22.29
CA SER A 173 17.60 13.81 21.71
C SER A 173 18.39 14.96 22.33
N SER A 174 18.49 15.02 23.65
CA SER A 174 19.28 16.06 24.35
C SER A 174 20.76 15.99 24.00
N MET A 175 21.31 14.81 23.83
CA MET A 175 22.69 14.62 23.38
C MET A 175 22.87 15.14 21.95
N MET A 176 21.96 14.83 21.04
CA MET A 176 22.04 15.27 19.66
C MET A 176 21.82 16.77 19.51
N ASP A 177 20.90 17.35 20.27
CA ASP A 177 20.70 18.80 20.34
C ASP A 177 21.94 19.52 20.81
N THR A 178 22.66 18.94 21.77
CA THR A 178 23.94 19.49 22.26
C THR A 178 25.05 19.40 21.22
N LEU A 179 25.12 18.32 20.46
CA LEU A 179 26.20 18.06 19.50
C LEU A 179 25.97 18.76 18.15
N TYR A 180 24.73 18.80 17.67
CA TYR A 180 24.40 19.23 16.30
C TYR A 180 23.43 20.40 16.26
N GLY A 181 22.78 20.75 17.37
CA GLY A 181 21.75 21.79 17.45
C GLY A 181 20.35 21.26 17.18
N ASP A 182 19.37 22.00 17.69
CA ASP A 182 17.96 21.74 17.50
C ASP A 182 17.60 21.60 16.01
N HIS A 183 16.74 20.65 15.68
CA HIS A 183 16.22 20.41 14.32
C HIS A 183 17.28 20.03 13.27
N SER A 184 18.45 19.58 13.67
CA SER A 184 19.50 19.12 12.75
C SER A 184 19.47 17.64 12.42
N TYR A 185 18.48 16.90 12.93
CA TYR A 185 18.27 15.47 12.72
C TYR A 185 16.79 15.14 12.60
N SER A 186 16.51 14.04 11.96
CA SER A 186 15.17 13.46 11.87
C SER A 186 15.00 12.34 12.88
N TYR A 187 13.74 12.00 13.16
CA TYR A 187 13.39 11.08 14.20
C TYR A 187 12.33 10.10 13.74
N TRP A 188 12.55 8.81 13.99
CA TRP A 188 11.64 7.71 13.72
C TRP A 188 11.47 6.84 14.95
N GLU A 189 10.25 6.72 15.43
CA GLU A 189 9.86 5.86 16.55
C GLU A 189 9.15 4.62 15.97
N ILE A 190 9.76 3.44 16.14
CA ILE A 190 9.18 2.18 15.66
C ILE A 190 8.09 1.69 16.60
N GLY A 191 8.31 1.82 17.92
CA GLY A 191 7.37 1.33 18.92
C GLY A 191 7.33 -0.20 18.99
N ASP A 192 6.15 -0.75 19.29
CA ASP A 192 5.96 -2.20 19.44
C ASP A 192 5.53 -2.90 18.13
N GLU A 193 5.35 -2.16 17.04
CA GLU A 193 4.92 -2.70 15.77
C GLU A 193 6.03 -2.66 14.71
N LEU A 194 6.18 -3.78 14.01
CA LEU A 194 7.18 -3.91 12.95
C LEU A 194 6.79 -3.18 11.67
N PRO A 195 7.73 -2.53 10.99
CA PRO A 195 7.53 -2.10 9.61
C PRO A 195 7.15 -3.31 8.74
N TYR A 196 6.06 -3.22 8.01
CA TYR A 196 5.55 -4.33 7.19
C TYR A 196 6.22 -4.46 5.82
N SER A 197 7.06 -3.52 5.43
CA SER A 197 7.70 -3.49 4.11
C SER A 197 9.17 -3.09 4.22
N ALA A 198 10.07 -4.03 3.88
CA ALA A 198 11.50 -3.75 3.77
C ALA A 198 11.80 -2.66 2.73
N THR A 199 11.05 -2.63 1.62
CA THR A 199 11.17 -1.60 0.58
C THR A 199 10.89 -0.21 1.15
N ASP A 200 9.89 -0.10 2.00
CA ASP A 200 9.50 1.16 2.63
C ASP A 200 10.56 1.65 3.62
N VAL A 201 11.07 0.75 4.46
CA VAL A 201 12.18 1.03 5.39
C VAL A 201 13.40 1.51 4.61
N SER A 202 13.85 0.74 3.62
CA SER A 202 15.00 1.09 2.78
C SER A 202 14.83 2.44 2.09
N ALA A 203 13.63 2.73 1.55
CA ALA A 203 13.33 4.00 0.90
C ALA A 203 13.43 5.19 1.86
N ASN A 204 12.99 5.02 3.11
CA ASN A 204 13.09 6.05 4.14
C ASN A 204 14.53 6.26 4.63
N LEU A 205 15.29 5.18 4.87
CA LEU A 205 16.68 5.27 5.30
C LEU A 205 17.57 5.98 4.27
N ASN A 206 17.27 5.81 2.98
CA ASN A 206 18.04 6.42 1.89
C ASN A 206 18.02 7.95 1.85
N TYR A 207 17.17 8.61 2.62
CA TYR A 207 17.19 10.07 2.77
C TYR A 207 18.33 10.57 3.67
N PHE A 208 18.95 9.69 4.45
CA PHE A 208 19.90 10.08 5.48
C PHE A 208 21.30 9.54 5.18
N LYS A 209 22.32 10.31 5.52
CA LYS A 209 23.72 9.88 5.40
C LYS A 209 24.14 8.99 6.59
N ASN A 210 23.57 9.26 7.75
CA ASN A 210 23.89 8.55 8.98
C ASN A 210 22.59 8.14 9.67
N VAL A 211 22.55 6.90 10.13
CA VAL A 211 21.45 6.35 10.91
C VAL A 211 21.97 5.92 12.26
N PHE A 212 21.40 6.47 13.31
CA PHE A 212 21.63 6.03 14.66
C PHE A 212 20.42 5.23 15.13
N TRP A 213 20.60 3.91 15.20
CA TRP A 213 19.56 2.98 15.58
C TRP A 213 19.83 2.47 17.00
N PHE A 214 18.91 2.66 17.92
CA PHE A 214 19.02 2.08 19.24
C PHE A 214 17.80 1.21 19.55
N ALA A 215 18.07 0.03 20.14
CA ALA A 215 17.08 -0.95 20.52
C ALA A 215 17.30 -1.39 21.95
N ALA A 216 16.25 -1.77 22.63
CA ALA A 216 16.36 -2.44 23.92
C ALA A 216 16.62 -3.93 23.74
N TYR A 217 17.41 -4.49 24.64
CA TYR A 217 17.43 -5.93 24.82
C TYR A 217 16.08 -6.37 25.41
N ASN A 218 15.24 -6.96 24.58
CA ASN A 218 13.97 -7.50 25.01
C ASN A 218 13.99 -9.03 24.89
N ASN A 219 13.69 -9.74 25.98
CA ASN A 219 13.60 -11.20 26.00
C ASN A 219 12.32 -11.76 25.35
N THR A 220 11.55 -10.94 24.66
CA THR A 220 10.32 -11.35 23.98
C THR A 220 10.61 -11.70 22.53
N ALA A 221 9.87 -12.65 21.98
CA ALA A 221 10.01 -13.10 20.59
C ALA A 221 9.85 -11.94 19.57
N SER A 222 9.11 -10.90 19.92
CA SER A 222 8.90 -9.73 19.09
C SER A 222 10.17 -8.89 18.86
N ALA A 223 11.10 -8.84 19.81
CA ALA A 223 12.34 -8.08 19.63
C ALA A 223 13.28 -8.71 18.58
N SER A 224 13.27 -10.04 18.46
CA SER A 224 14.06 -10.71 17.42
C SER A 224 13.49 -10.46 16.01
N ASP A 225 12.18 -10.29 15.92
CA ASP A 225 11.52 -10.06 14.64
C ASP A 225 11.74 -8.64 14.13
N THR A 226 11.73 -7.63 15.02
CA THR A 226 12.05 -6.24 14.67
C THR A 226 13.49 -6.14 14.13
N TYR A 227 14.44 -6.75 14.84
CA TYR A 227 15.84 -6.74 14.44
C TYR A 227 16.06 -7.41 13.09
N ASN A 228 15.44 -8.57 12.87
CA ASN A 228 15.53 -9.30 11.59
C ASN A 228 14.91 -8.50 10.43
N GLY A 229 13.81 -7.79 10.67
CA GLY A 229 13.17 -6.92 9.69
C GLY A 229 14.06 -5.73 9.31
N ALA A 230 14.70 -5.10 10.27
CA ALA A 230 15.62 -3.99 10.07
C ALA A 230 16.90 -4.47 9.35
N GLU A 231 17.48 -5.59 9.77
CA GLU A 231 18.67 -6.18 9.18
C GLU A 231 18.44 -6.53 7.69
N ALA A 232 17.29 -7.12 7.37
CA ALA A 232 16.91 -7.40 5.98
C ALA A 232 16.72 -6.13 5.12
N SER A 233 16.58 -4.96 5.74
CA SER A 233 16.40 -3.68 5.07
C SER A 233 17.70 -2.91 4.89
N LEU A 234 18.76 -3.30 5.61
CA LEU A 234 20.07 -2.67 5.56
C LEU A 234 21.05 -3.38 4.61
N VAL A 235 20.67 -4.54 4.06
CA VAL A 235 21.40 -5.32 3.07
C VAL A 235 20.81 -5.10 1.68
#